data_2a84d70f4847d2ef752efae67c2906fb
#
_entry.id   2a84d70f4847d2ef752efae67c2906fb
#
_cell.length_a   1.000
_cell.length_b   1.000
_cell.length_c   1.000
_cell.angle_alpha   90.00
_cell.angle_beta   90.00
_cell.angle_gamma   90.00
#
_symmetry.space_group_name_H-M   'P 1'
#
loop_
_entity.id
_entity.type
_entity.pdbx_description
1 polymer ?
#
loop_
_entity_poly.entity_id
_entity_poly.type
_entity_poly.pdbx_seq_one_letter_code
_entity_poly.pdbx_strand_id
1 'polypeptide(L)'
;MSALVDYYRCPPDLAPIGTRHELSSQDGFFKFGDAIAFGRVVGEPPAAYATDPLRNVAVDVTNTAGQVCLPFNLTEVTSNLREERYRQNGYNFLQKSTTASAVQRLYYQVRPFMGVGVRKHLQKVRLRGWDKIQFPRCPVDRSVDALVESAMALVLKAQGQSSIPFIWFWPEGAPACGMIILSI
;
A
#
# COMPACT_ATOMS: atom_id res chain seq x y z
N MET A 1 4.99 -12.96 -12.30
CA MET A 1 3.54 -12.83 -12.54
C MET A 1 3.18 -11.37 -12.33
N SER A 2 2.25 -10.79 -13.09
CA SER A 2 1.86 -9.39 -12.91
C SER A 2 1.02 -9.24 -11.64
N ALA A 3 1.23 -8.16 -10.86
CA ALA A 3 0.43 -7.91 -9.66
C ALA A 3 -1.08 -7.82 -9.93
N LEU A 4 -1.50 -7.33 -11.12
CA LEU A 4 -2.89 -7.31 -11.52
C LEU A 4 -3.48 -8.70 -11.71
N VAL A 5 -2.76 -9.55 -12.46
CA VAL A 5 -3.18 -10.94 -12.70
C VAL A 5 -3.32 -11.70 -11.38
N ASP A 6 -2.39 -11.46 -10.48
CA ASP A 6 -2.37 -12.13 -9.17
C ASP A 6 -3.51 -11.64 -8.26
N TYR A 7 -3.77 -10.35 -8.27
CA TYR A 7 -4.81 -9.73 -7.44
C TYR A 7 -6.23 -10.07 -7.93
N TYR A 8 -6.48 -9.92 -9.25
CA TYR A 8 -7.80 -10.14 -9.84
C TYR A 8 -8.06 -11.58 -10.29
N ARG A 9 -7.03 -12.42 -10.26
CA ARG A 9 -7.12 -13.80 -10.76
C ARG A 9 -7.65 -13.88 -12.19
N CYS A 10 -7.28 -12.93 -13.02
CA CYS A 10 -7.70 -12.85 -14.42
C CYS A 10 -6.62 -13.39 -15.38
N PRO A 11 -7.00 -13.78 -16.61
CA PRO A 11 -6.02 -14.11 -17.65
C PRO A 11 -5.05 -12.96 -17.92
N PRO A 12 -3.77 -13.24 -18.24
CA PRO A 12 -2.75 -12.21 -18.48
C PRO A 12 -3.10 -11.22 -19.59
N ASP A 13 -3.81 -11.68 -20.61
CA ASP A 13 -4.22 -10.89 -21.79
C ASP A 13 -5.25 -9.82 -21.44
N LEU A 14 -5.99 -9.97 -20.33
CA LEU A 14 -6.91 -8.96 -19.82
C LEU A 14 -6.22 -7.87 -19.01
N ALA A 15 -4.96 -8.04 -18.68
CA ALA A 15 -4.20 -7.09 -17.89
C ALA A 15 -2.82 -6.77 -18.53
N PRO A 16 -2.77 -6.29 -19.80
CA PRO A 16 -1.53 -5.94 -20.49
C PRO A 16 -0.96 -4.66 -19.89
N ILE A 17 -0.10 -4.82 -18.91
CA ILE A 17 0.59 -3.71 -18.25
C ILE A 17 2.09 -3.85 -18.41
N GLY A 18 2.74 -2.74 -18.75
CA GLY A 18 4.17 -2.63 -18.86
C GLY A 18 4.75 -1.65 -17.84
N THR A 19 6.06 -1.69 -17.70
CA THR A 19 6.83 -0.72 -16.92
C THR A 19 7.79 -0.01 -17.86
N ARG A 20 7.95 1.30 -17.70
CA ARG A 20 9.01 2.05 -18.43
C ARG A 20 10.38 1.65 -17.91
N HIS A 21 11.36 1.54 -18.79
CA HIS A 21 12.66 0.92 -18.47
C HIS A 21 13.59 1.77 -17.61
N GLU A 22 13.43 3.07 -17.58
CA GLU A 22 14.32 3.99 -16.86
C GLU A 22 13.75 4.38 -15.50
N LEU A 23 13.81 3.47 -14.54
CA LEU A 23 13.42 3.76 -13.16
C LEU A 23 14.57 4.41 -12.38
N SER A 24 14.23 5.25 -11.41
CA SER A 24 15.20 5.85 -10.48
C SER A 24 16.05 4.80 -9.78
N SER A 25 17.27 5.17 -9.40
CA SER A 25 18.17 4.27 -8.66
C SER A 25 17.77 4.07 -7.19
N GLN A 26 16.93 4.95 -6.66
CA GLN A 26 16.52 4.97 -5.26
C GLN A 26 15.02 4.75 -5.13
N ASP A 27 14.64 4.03 -4.08
CA ASP A 27 13.26 3.89 -3.63
C ASP A 27 12.84 5.13 -2.83
N GLY A 28 11.56 5.50 -2.92
CA GLY A 28 11.00 6.57 -2.14
C GLY A 28 9.49 6.64 -2.28
N PHE A 29 8.90 7.70 -1.72
CA PHE A 29 7.46 7.92 -1.71
C PHE A 29 7.00 8.77 -2.88
N PHE A 30 5.87 8.39 -3.46
CA PHE A 30 5.21 9.12 -4.55
C PHE A 30 3.68 8.90 -4.47
N LYS A 31 2.92 9.65 -5.25
CA LYS A 31 1.48 9.44 -5.42
C LYS A 31 1.18 8.82 -6.77
N PHE A 32 0.16 7.98 -6.79
CA PHE A 32 -0.48 7.51 -8.00
C PHE A 32 -2.00 7.71 -7.86
N GLY A 33 -2.51 8.79 -8.43
CA GLY A 33 -3.82 9.30 -8.08
C GLY A 33 -3.88 9.71 -6.61
N ASP A 34 -4.78 9.11 -5.86
CA ASP A 34 -4.94 9.35 -4.41
C ASP A 34 -4.14 8.37 -3.53
N ALA A 35 -3.57 7.32 -4.13
CA ALA A 35 -2.78 6.35 -3.40
C ALA A 35 -1.35 6.86 -3.17
N ILE A 36 -0.83 6.66 -1.95
CA ILE A 36 0.59 6.83 -1.65
C ILE A 36 1.27 5.49 -1.85
N ALA A 37 2.38 5.49 -2.57
CA ALA A 37 3.15 4.32 -2.93
C ALA A 37 4.63 4.50 -2.56
N PHE A 38 5.35 3.39 -2.45
CA PHE A 38 6.78 3.36 -2.15
C PHE A 38 7.52 2.44 -3.12
N GLY A 39 8.54 2.99 -3.78
CA GLY A 39 9.36 2.27 -4.76
C GLY A 39 10.06 3.23 -5.72
N ARG A 40 10.53 2.69 -6.85
CA ARG A 40 11.23 3.43 -7.90
C ARG A 40 10.27 3.96 -8.95
N VAL A 41 10.54 5.16 -9.45
CA VAL A 41 9.74 5.84 -10.47
C VAL A 41 10.60 6.35 -11.63
N VAL A 42 9.97 6.62 -12.75
CA VAL A 42 10.61 7.25 -13.90
C VAL A 42 10.86 8.73 -13.64
N GLY A 43 11.99 9.25 -14.10
CA GLY A 43 12.36 10.67 -14.04
C GLY A 43 12.95 11.08 -12.71
N GLU A 44 12.40 12.13 -12.09
CA GLU A 44 12.91 12.63 -10.83
C GLU A 44 12.81 11.60 -9.70
N PRO A 45 13.83 11.53 -8.82
CA PRO A 45 13.81 10.61 -7.71
C PRO A 45 12.59 10.86 -6.81
N PRO A 46 11.99 9.79 -6.26
CA PRO A 46 10.85 9.91 -5.36
C PRO A 46 11.24 10.53 -4.02
N ALA A 47 10.27 11.05 -3.27
CA ALA A 47 10.50 11.70 -1.99
C ALA A 47 11.02 10.74 -0.93
N ALA A 48 11.90 11.21 -0.04
CA ALA A 48 12.46 10.40 1.03
C ALA A 48 11.42 10.04 2.11
N TYR A 49 10.47 10.95 2.37
CA TYR A 49 9.45 10.77 3.41
C TYR A 49 8.04 10.93 2.86
N ALA A 50 7.10 10.17 3.40
CA ALA A 50 5.68 10.28 3.02
C ALA A 50 5.03 11.62 3.40
N THR A 51 5.67 12.40 4.26
CA THR A 51 5.24 13.73 4.69
C THR A 51 5.72 14.86 3.78
N ASP A 52 6.66 14.55 2.89
CA ASP A 52 7.18 15.52 1.93
C ASP A 52 6.15 15.80 0.83
N PRO A 53 6.31 16.88 0.03
CA PRO A 53 5.53 17.06 -1.17
C PRO A 53 5.72 15.89 -2.13
N LEU A 54 4.68 15.06 -2.31
CA LEU A 54 4.75 13.89 -3.15
C LEU A 54 4.35 14.21 -4.59
N ARG A 55 5.23 13.85 -5.53
CA ARG A 55 4.92 13.92 -6.96
C ARG A 55 3.82 12.92 -7.32
N ASN A 56 2.82 13.35 -8.07
CA ASN A 56 1.81 12.46 -8.64
C ASN A 56 2.28 11.95 -10.01
N VAL A 57 2.67 10.68 -10.05
CA VAL A 57 3.20 10.06 -11.28
C VAL A 57 2.10 9.51 -12.22
N ALA A 58 0.83 9.68 -11.86
CA ALA A 58 -0.27 9.27 -12.75
C ALA A 58 -0.28 10.04 -14.09
N VAL A 59 0.30 11.23 -14.10
CA VAL A 59 0.45 12.05 -15.32
C VAL A 59 1.47 11.47 -16.32
N ASP A 60 2.37 10.62 -15.86
CA ASP A 60 3.43 10.00 -16.65
C ASP A 60 3.02 8.64 -17.26
N VAL A 61 1.79 8.22 -17.03
CA VAL A 61 1.24 6.99 -17.64
C VAL A 61 1.13 7.19 -19.15
N THR A 62 1.61 6.22 -19.89
CA THR A 62 1.47 6.19 -21.36
C THR A 62 0.65 4.98 -21.80
N ASN A 63 -0.11 5.17 -22.88
CA ASN A 63 -0.84 4.08 -23.53
C ASN A 63 -0.31 3.92 -24.95
N THR A 64 0.19 2.75 -25.28
CA THR A 64 0.71 2.44 -26.61
C THR A 64 0.03 1.16 -27.11
N ALA A 65 -0.75 1.30 -28.18
CA ALA A 65 -1.46 0.17 -28.81
C ALA A 65 -2.28 -0.70 -27.83
N GLY A 66 -2.98 -0.08 -26.88
CA GLY A 66 -3.81 -0.79 -25.90
C GLY A 66 -3.05 -1.36 -24.69
N GLN A 67 -1.73 -1.21 -24.68
CA GLN A 67 -0.90 -1.56 -23.52
C GLN A 67 -0.64 -0.32 -22.67
N VAL A 68 -0.98 -0.40 -21.39
CA VAL A 68 -0.69 0.65 -20.41
C VAL A 68 0.73 0.48 -19.90
N CYS A 69 1.55 1.51 -20.03
CA CYS A 69 2.89 1.56 -19.44
C CYS A 69 2.89 2.49 -18.24
N LEU A 70 3.13 1.92 -17.06
CA LEU A 70 3.26 2.67 -15.82
C LEU A 70 4.66 3.26 -15.64
N PRO A 71 4.77 4.42 -14.99
CA PRO A 71 6.07 5.02 -14.64
C PRO A 71 6.78 4.36 -13.46
N PHE A 72 6.31 3.20 -13.01
CA PHE A 72 6.88 2.39 -11.93
C PHE A 72 6.54 0.91 -12.14
N ASN A 73 7.27 0.03 -11.46
CA ASN A 73 6.95 -1.41 -11.49
C ASN A 73 5.86 -1.72 -10.46
N LEU A 74 4.65 -2.02 -10.94
CA LEU A 74 3.49 -2.31 -10.08
C LEU A 74 3.74 -3.47 -9.14
N THR A 75 4.38 -4.55 -9.61
CA THR A 75 4.66 -5.74 -8.79
C THR A 75 5.65 -5.43 -7.68
N GLU A 76 6.71 -4.68 -7.99
CA GLU A 76 7.69 -4.23 -7.00
C GLU A 76 7.04 -3.33 -5.94
N VAL A 77 6.28 -2.33 -6.37
CA VAL A 77 5.63 -1.37 -5.48
C VAL A 77 4.60 -2.05 -4.57
N THR A 78 3.78 -2.96 -5.11
CA THR A 78 2.82 -3.72 -4.28
C THR A 78 3.52 -4.62 -3.26
N SER A 79 4.64 -5.25 -3.62
CA SER A 79 5.45 -6.03 -2.69
C SER A 79 6.07 -5.15 -1.60
N ASN A 80 6.63 -4.00 -1.99
CA ASN A 80 7.21 -3.04 -1.05
C ASN A 80 6.19 -2.55 0.00
N LEU A 81 4.96 -2.30 -0.44
CA LEU A 81 3.87 -1.88 0.46
C LEU A 81 3.41 -3.02 1.38
N ARG A 82 3.21 -4.23 0.84
CA ARG A 82 2.78 -5.41 1.62
C ARG A 82 3.81 -5.85 2.65
N GLU A 83 5.09 -5.76 2.30
CA GLU A 83 6.20 -6.13 3.18
C GLU A 83 6.69 -4.97 4.06
N GLU A 84 6.02 -3.81 3.96
CA GLU A 84 6.35 -2.60 4.71
C GLU A 84 7.83 -2.18 4.57
N ARG A 85 8.43 -2.39 3.39
CA ARG A 85 9.85 -2.09 3.13
C ARG A 85 10.19 -0.61 3.31
N TYR A 86 9.21 0.27 3.19
CA TYR A 86 9.33 1.71 3.48
C TYR A 86 9.75 1.99 4.94
N ARG A 87 9.59 1.03 5.86
CA ARG A 87 10.04 1.17 7.26
C ARG A 87 11.55 1.22 7.41
N GLN A 88 12.28 0.58 6.50
CA GLN A 88 13.75 0.51 6.54
C GLN A 88 14.38 1.86 6.21
N ASN A 89 13.71 2.73 5.46
CA ASN A 89 14.18 4.06 5.08
C ASN A 89 13.92 5.14 6.15
N GLY A 90 13.87 4.75 7.43
CA GLY A 90 13.73 5.71 8.53
C GLY A 90 12.31 6.20 8.77
N TYR A 91 11.30 5.57 8.16
CA TYR A 91 9.89 5.86 8.46
C TYR A 91 9.51 5.29 9.83
N ASN A 92 10.13 5.84 10.86
CA ASN A 92 9.79 5.57 12.24
C ASN A 92 8.75 6.60 12.70
N PHE A 93 7.51 6.53 12.19
CA PHE A 93 6.40 7.30 12.76
C PHE A 93 6.27 7.05 14.27
N LEU A 94 6.57 5.84 14.73
CA LEU A 94 6.58 5.47 16.15
C LEU A 94 7.90 5.82 16.86
N GLN A 95 8.97 6.13 16.13
CA GLN A 95 10.31 6.36 16.70
C GLN A 95 10.65 7.85 16.89
N LYS A 96 9.67 8.74 16.78
CA LYS A 96 9.87 10.15 17.18
C LYS A 96 10.02 10.32 18.70
N SER A 97 10.03 9.21 19.45
CA SER A 97 10.41 9.22 20.85
C SER A 97 11.36 8.07 21.16
N THR A 98 12.65 8.39 21.26
CA THR A 98 13.63 7.55 21.99
C THR A 98 13.17 7.25 23.42
N THR A 99 12.23 8.02 23.94
CA THR A 99 11.46 7.76 25.16
C THR A 99 10.40 6.67 25.03
N ALA A 100 9.99 6.27 23.80
CA ALA A 100 8.90 5.30 23.62
C ALA A 100 9.22 3.93 24.21
N SER A 101 10.45 3.46 24.13
CA SER A 101 10.83 2.15 24.66
C SER A 101 10.84 2.12 26.20
N ALA A 102 11.33 3.17 26.83
CA ALA A 102 11.34 3.29 28.30
C ALA A 102 9.93 3.49 28.85
N VAL A 103 9.14 4.38 28.23
CA VAL A 103 7.74 4.61 28.60
C VAL A 103 6.90 3.34 28.35
N GLN A 104 7.17 2.62 27.28
CA GLN A 104 6.47 1.36 26.98
C GLN A 104 6.80 0.28 28.01
N ARG A 105 8.07 0.13 28.43
CA ARG A 105 8.47 -0.80 29.49
C ARG A 105 7.81 -0.42 30.82
N LEU A 106 7.85 0.85 31.18
CA LEU A 106 7.20 1.35 32.39
C LEU A 106 5.68 1.10 32.35
N TYR A 107 5.03 1.37 31.23
CA TYR A 107 3.61 1.07 31.03
C TYR A 107 3.29 -0.40 31.25
N TYR A 108 4.08 -1.33 30.70
CA TYR A 108 3.83 -2.76 30.89
C TYR A 108 4.07 -3.23 32.33
N GLN A 109 5.00 -2.61 33.05
CA GLN A 109 5.22 -2.91 34.49
C GLN A 109 4.06 -2.40 35.36
N VAL A 110 3.51 -1.23 35.06
CA VAL A 110 2.43 -0.62 35.82
C VAL A 110 1.04 -1.13 35.41
N ARG A 111 0.91 -1.67 34.19
CA ARG A 111 -0.35 -2.15 33.58
C ARG A 111 -1.18 -3.06 34.50
N PRO A 112 -0.61 -4.02 35.24
CA PRO A 112 -1.39 -4.89 36.13
C PRO A 112 -2.13 -4.13 37.25
N PHE A 113 -1.55 -3.01 37.71
CA PHE A 113 -2.07 -2.18 38.78
C PHE A 113 -3.03 -1.09 38.30
N MET A 114 -3.18 -0.92 36.96
CA MET A 114 -4.01 0.13 36.39
C MET A 114 -5.44 -0.34 36.18
N GLY A 115 -6.40 0.40 36.72
CA GLY A 115 -7.83 0.17 36.43
C GLY A 115 -8.17 0.32 34.93
N VAL A 116 -9.22 -0.39 34.50
CA VAL A 116 -9.66 -0.42 33.09
C VAL A 116 -9.91 0.99 32.52
N GLY A 117 -10.47 1.90 33.33
CA GLY A 117 -10.73 3.29 32.92
C GLY A 117 -9.47 4.06 32.57
N VAL A 118 -8.42 3.91 33.39
CA VAL A 118 -7.12 4.57 33.16
C VAL A 118 -6.46 4.03 31.90
N ARG A 119 -6.49 2.71 31.71
CA ARG A 119 -5.95 2.07 30.48
C ARG A 119 -6.64 2.58 29.21
N LYS A 120 -7.99 2.64 29.21
CA LYS A 120 -8.77 3.19 28.08
C LYS A 120 -8.44 4.66 27.83
N HIS A 121 -8.26 5.46 28.88
CA HIS A 121 -7.89 6.87 28.73
C HIS A 121 -6.50 7.03 28.11
N LEU A 122 -5.51 6.30 28.61
CA LEU A 122 -4.15 6.31 28.07
C LEU A 122 -4.10 5.85 26.59
N GLN A 123 -4.89 4.83 26.25
CA GLN A 123 -5.02 4.40 24.83
C GLN A 123 -5.59 5.51 23.96
N LYS A 124 -6.65 6.20 24.41
CA LYS A 124 -7.22 7.34 23.67
C LYS A 124 -6.21 8.48 23.49
N VAL A 125 -5.44 8.80 24.53
CA VAL A 125 -4.42 9.85 24.45
C VAL A 125 -3.30 9.44 23.50
N ARG A 126 -2.84 8.18 23.58
CA ARG A 126 -1.78 7.66 22.68
C ARG A 126 -2.20 7.62 21.22
N LEU A 127 -3.47 7.30 20.96
CA LEU A 127 -4.04 7.22 19.62
C LEU A 127 -4.58 8.56 19.12
N ARG A 128 -4.44 9.64 19.91
CA ARG A 128 -4.93 10.96 19.50
C ARG A 128 -4.19 11.43 18.26
N GLY A 129 -4.94 11.71 17.19
CA GLY A 129 -4.39 12.19 15.91
C GLY A 129 -3.98 11.08 14.93
N TRP A 130 -4.28 9.81 15.22
CA TRP A 130 -4.04 8.71 14.28
C TRP A 130 -4.80 8.88 12.96
N ASP A 131 -5.96 9.50 13.00
CA ASP A 131 -6.82 9.86 11.87
C ASP A 131 -6.19 10.89 10.91
N LYS A 132 -5.20 11.64 11.39
CA LYS A 132 -4.46 12.65 10.60
C LYS A 132 -3.25 12.08 9.86
N ILE A 133 -2.90 10.82 10.11
CA ILE A 133 -1.78 10.17 9.45
C ILE A 133 -2.16 9.87 8.00
N GLN A 134 -1.44 10.46 7.06
CA GLN A 134 -1.71 10.28 5.64
C GLN A 134 -1.29 8.90 5.13
N PHE A 135 -0.19 8.35 5.67
CA PHE A 135 0.35 7.06 5.28
C PHE A 135 1.28 6.48 6.37
N PRO A 136 1.20 5.16 6.68
CA PRO A 136 0.08 4.28 6.36
C PRO A 136 -1.19 4.70 7.11
N ARG A 137 -2.34 4.55 6.51
CA ARG A 137 -3.62 4.89 7.14
C ARG A 137 -3.98 3.87 8.22
N CYS A 138 -4.45 4.37 9.34
CA CYS A 138 -4.89 3.51 10.44
C CYS A 138 -6.43 3.62 10.58
N PRO A 139 -7.18 2.54 10.89
CA PRO A 139 -6.70 1.20 11.26
C PRO A 139 -6.37 0.29 10.07
N VAL A 140 -6.77 0.64 8.88
CA VAL A 140 -6.54 -0.16 7.66
C VAL A 140 -5.99 0.74 6.57
N ASP A 141 -4.81 0.40 6.06
CA ASP A 141 -4.24 1.04 4.89
C ASP A 141 -4.71 0.31 3.62
N ARG A 142 -5.38 1.05 2.73
CA ARG A 142 -5.88 0.55 1.45
C ARG A 142 -5.04 1.00 0.26
N SER A 143 -3.81 1.43 0.48
CA SER A 143 -2.95 1.94 -0.58
C SER A 143 -2.69 0.90 -1.67
N VAL A 144 -2.53 -0.37 -1.30
CA VAL A 144 -2.35 -1.47 -2.27
C VAL A 144 -3.60 -1.65 -3.12
N ASP A 145 -4.79 -1.71 -2.47
CA ASP A 145 -6.06 -1.87 -3.19
C ASP A 145 -6.28 -0.71 -4.15
N ALA A 146 -6.15 0.53 -3.67
CA ALA A 146 -6.34 1.73 -4.49
C ALA A 146 -5.34 1.80 -5.67
N LEU A 147 -4.09 1.39 -5.45
CA LEU A 147 -3.07 1.33 -6.50
C LEU A 147 -3.44 0.32 -7.59
N VAL A 148 -3.83 -0.89 -7.19
CA VAL A 148 -4.18 -1.99 -8.10
C VAL A 148 -5.48 -1.69 -8.83
N GLU A 149 -6.50 -1.14 -8.15
CA GLU A 149 -7.76 -0.69 -8.74
C GLU A 149 -7.52 0.40 -9.79
N SER A 150 -6.70 1.41 -9.48
CA SER A 150 -6.36 2.49 -10.41
C SER A 150 -5.63 1.96 -11.65
N ALA A 151 -4.68 1.04 -11.46
CA ALA A 151 -3.96 0.44 -12.57
C ALA A 151 -4.88 -0.41 -13.46
N MET A 152 -5.78 -1.20 -12.88
CA MET A 152 -6.76 -1.99 -13.64
C MET A 152 -7.74 -1.09 -14.39
N ALA A 153 -8.23 -0.02 -13.77
CA ALA A 153 -9.12 0.95 -14.44
C ALA A 153 -8.47 1.57 -15.68
N LEU A 154 -7.17 1.88 -15.62
CA LEU A 154 -6.42 2.37 -16.78
C LEU A 154 -6.32 1.32 -17.90
N VAL A 155 -6.07 0.06 -17.54
CA VAL A 155 -6.01 -1.05 -18.51
C VAL A 155 -7.37 -1.24 -19.20
N LEU A 156 -8.45 -1.31 -18.44
CA LEU A 156 -9.81 -1.46 -18.98
C LEU A 156 -10.16 -0.28 -19.92
N LYS A 157 -9.84 0.94 -19.50
CA LYS A 157 -10.05 2.13 -20.32
C LYS A 157 -9.25 2.07 -21.62
N ALA A 158 -7.99 1.62 -21.58
CA ALA A 158 -7.14 1.50 -22.74
C ALA A 158 -7.63 0.44 -23.73
N GLN A 159 -8.28 -0.60 -23.26
CA GLN A 159 -8.88 -1.68 -24.06
C GLN A 159 -10.33 -1.41 -24.47
N GLY A 160 -10.94 -0.32 -24.00
CA GLY A 160 -12.37 -0.04 -24.25
C GLY A 160 -13.31 -1.03 -23.55
N GLN A 161 -12.84 -1.68 -22.49
CA GLN A 161 -13.63 -2.62 -21.70
C GLN A 161 -14.21 -1.94 -20.46
N SER A 162 -15.42 -2.34 -20.04
CA SER A 162 -16.10 -1.82 -18.85
C SER A 162 -16.06 -2.77 -17.66
N SER A 163 -15.70 -4.04 -17.87
CA SER A 163 -15.70 -5.07 -16.85
C SER A 163 -14.70 -6.17 -17.17
N ILE A 164 -14.28 -6.89 -16.14
CA ILE A 164 -13.51 -8.14 -16.25
C ILE A 164 -14.37 -9.31 -15.78
N PRO A 165 -14.18 -10.51 -16.36
CA PRO A 165 -14.88 -11.69 -15.86
C PRO A 165 -14.48 -11.97 -14.43
N PHE A 166 -15.46 -12.24 -13.57
CA PHE A 166 -15.23 -12.58 -12.18
C PHE A 166 -14.98 -14.09 -12.03
N ILE A 167 -13.86 -14.45 -11.37
CA ILE A 167 -13.50 -15.84 -11.14
C ILE A 167 -13.83 -16.20 -9.69
N TRP A 168 -14.81 -17.14 -9.50
CA TRP A 168 -15.34 -17.55 -8.20
C TRP A 168 -14.56 -18.65 -7.51
N PHE A 169 -13.52 -19.16 -8.10
CA PHE A 169 -12.81 -20.32 -7.57
C PHE A 169 -11.32 -20.08 -7.45
N TRP A 170 -10.75 -20.74 -6.50
CA TRP A 170 -9.31 -20.76 -6.29
C TRP A 170 -8.62 -21.54 -7.44
N PRO A 171 -7.28 -21.44 -7.55
CA PRO A 171 -6.54 -22.27 -8.47
C PRO A 171 -7.00 -23.73 -8.39
N GLU A 172 -7.03 -24.43 -9.53
CA GLU A 172 -7.50 -25.82 -9.66
C GLU A 172 -9.02 -26.01 -9.51
N GLY A 173 -9.81 -24.96 -9.62
CA GLY A 173 -11.27 -25.08 -9.63
C GLY A 173 -11.91 -25.34 -8.26
N ALA A 174 -11.15 -25.25 -7.18
CA ALA A 174 -11.67 -25.39 -5.84
C ALA A 174 -12.63 -24.23 -5.50
N PRO A 175 -13.79 -24.48 -4.84
CA PRO A 175 -14.67 -23.41 -4.40
C PRO A 175 -13.97 -22.56 -3.34
N ALA A 176 -14.10 -21.23 -3.44
CA ALA A 176 -13.59 -20.34 -2.42
C ALA A 176 -14.38 -20.54 -1.13
N CYS A 177 -13.76 -21.12 -0.12
CA CYS A 177 -14.30 -21.11 1.22
C CYS A 177 -13.30 -20.46 2.17
N GLY A 178 -13.72 -19.40 2.83
CA GLY A 178 -12.92 -18.71 3.84
C GLY A 178 -13.46 -19.05 5.23
N MET A 179 -12.61 -19.60 6.09
CA MET A 179 -12.90 -19.71 7.51
C MET A 179 -12.12 -18.60 8.23
N ILE A 180 -12.85 -17.67 8.87
CA ILE A 180 -12.23 -16.68 9.74
C ILE A 180 -12.27 -17.25 11.15
N ILE A 181 -11.11 -17.60 11.70
CA ILE A 181 -10.97 -17.96 13.11
C ILE A 181 -10.58 -16.69 13.85
N LEU A 182 -11.51 -16.16 14.65
CA LEU A 182 -11.22 -15.09 15.59
C LEU A 182 -10.74 -15.74 16.89
N SER A 183 -9.46 -15.64 17.17
CA SER A 183 -8.95 -15.93 18.52
C SER A 183 -9.17 -14.71 19.40
N ILE A 184 -9.92 -14.87 20.47
CA ILE A 184 -10.18 -13.86 21.51
C ILE A 184 -9.04 -13.87 22.54
#